data_2ceb5e66b7e92fb0c59a623dbe93a729
#
_entry.id   2ceb5e66b7e92fb0c59a623dbe93a729
#
_cell.length_a   1.000
_cell.length_b   1.000
_cell.length_c   1.000
_cell.angle_alpha   90.00
_cell.angle_beta   90.00
_cell.angle_gamma   90.00
#
_symmetry.space_group_name_H-M   'P 1'
#
loop_
_entity.id
_entity.type
_entity.pdbx_description
1 polymer ?
#
loop_
_entity_poly.entity_id
_entity_poly.type
_entity_poly.pdbx_seq_one_letter_code
_entity_poly.pdbx_strand_id
1 'polypeptide(L)'
;YGIATKVSNPDKTYQWVFEEGKKLEDITLSLILTGKGEYRDQYLIHQLSRTNEREDYSSDAVFANFREIVGGNLGSGALFRSSSPVNNEIGRAKYTDELVSLNSIKSVMNLADSRETIEGYFKEEDFASPYYKSLYENGQVIALNMGVSFKTREFQNGLVEGLTFLSKNEGPYLVHCNEGKDRAGFTSALLSALMGLTYDEIASDYMTSYENYYHVEKGTEQYEAVKRSN
;
A
#
# COMPACT_ATOMS: atom_id res chain seq x y z
N TYR A 1 -8.78 29.75 -0.82
CA TYR A 1 -7.33 29.65 -0.59
C TYR A 1 -7.11 28.54 0.43
N GLY A 2 -6.47 27.44 0.06
CA GLY A 2 -6.02 26.41 0.97
C GLY A 2 -4.56 26.66 1.35
N ILE A 3 -4.22 26.50 2.62
CA ILE A 3 -2.82 26.48 3.06
C ILE A 3 -2.42 25.03 3.11
N ALA A 4 -1.65 24.57 2.11
CA ALA A 4 -1.01 23.26 2.19
C ALA A 4 0.30 23.41 2.95
N THR A 5 0.35 22.90 4.17
CA THR A 5 1.61 22.82 4.92
C THR A 5 2.25 21.46 4.61
N LYS A 6 3.44 21.45 4.02
CA LYS A 6 4.25 20.26 3.92
C LYS A 6 4.91 19.96 5.27
N VAL A 7 4.13 19.54 6.23
CA VAL A 7 4.65 19.05 7.50
C VAL A 7 4.51 17.54 7.48
N SER A 8 5.61 16.86 7.24
CA SER A 8 5.67 15.40 7.20
C SER A 8 5.39 14.73 8.56
N ASN A 9 5.38 15.48 9.63
CA ASN A 9 4.94 15.07 10.95
C ASN A 9 4.69 16.30 11.82
N PRO A 10 3.41 16.73 12.04
CA PRO A 10 3.06 17.87 12.87
C PRO A 10 3.62 17.74 14.30
N ASP A 11 3.59 16.55 14.87
CA ASP A 11 4.03 16.30 16.24
C ASP A 11 5.53 16.57 16.41
N LYS A 12 6.34 16.19 15.43
CA LYS A 12 7.78 16.47 15.46
C LYS A 12 8.11 17.95 15.27
N THR A 13 7.30 18.71 14.56
CA THR A 13 7.50 20.15 14.39
C THR A 13 7.20 20.90 15.68
N TYR A 14 6.14 20.53 16.38
CA TYR A 14 5.83 21.09 17.70
C TYR A 14 6.85 20.66 18.74
N GLN A 15 7.29 19.42 18.73
CA GLN A 15 8.30 18.90 19.64
C GLN A 15 9.64 19.63 19.47
N TRP A 16 10.06 19.94 18.25
CA TRP A 16 11.27 20.73 17.97
C TRP A 16 11.21 22.13 18.62
N VAL A 17 10.07 22.80 18.57
CA VAL A 17 9.90 24.12 19.21
C VAL A 17 10.06 24.02 20.72
N PHE A 18 9.51 22.98 21.35
CA PHE A 18 9.60 22.77 22.80
C PHE A 18 10.99 22.28 23.23
N GLU A 19 11.63 21.40 22.47
CA GLU A 19 12.97 20.88 22.76
C GLU A 19 14.04 21.97 22.71
N GLU A 20 13.89 22.98 21.88
CA GLU A 20 14.80 24.13 21.83
C GLU A 20 14.47 25.25 22.84
N GLY A 21 13.48 25.03 23.70
CA GLY A 21 13.08 26.02 24.72
C GLY A 21 12.44 27.28 24.14
N LYS A 22 11.98 27.24 22.90
CA LYS A 22 11.25 28.34 22.27
C LYS A 22 9.83 28.41 22.81
N LYS A 23 9.37 29.62 23.12
CA LYS A 23 7.97 29.85 23.47
C LYS A 23 7.16 30.09 22.20
N LEU A 24 5.88 29.70 22.22
CA LEU A 24 4.96 29.94 21.10
C LEU A 24 4.90 31.44 20.70
N GLU A 25 5.01 32.32 21.66
CA GLU A 25 5.06 33.77 21.45
C GLU A 25 6.31 34.29 20.73
N ASP A 26 7.39 33.47 20.72
CA ASP A 26 8.66 33.78 20.05
C ASP A 26 8.68 33.30 18.60
N ILE A 27 7.58 32.66 18.12
CA ILE A 27 7.51 32.08 16.77
C ILE A 27 6.82 33.04 15.84
N THR A 28 7.51 33.48 14.82
CA THR A 28 6.93 34.26 13.72
C THR A 28 6.59 33.38 12.56
N LEU A 29 5.32 33.32 12.17
CA LEU A 29 4.86 32.69 10.96
C LEU A 29 4.81 33.72 9.83
N SER A 30 5.56 33.48 8.77
CA SER A 30 5.51 34.28 7.54
C SER A 30 4.80 33.49 6.44
N LEU A 31 3.74 34.05 5.89
CA LEU A 31 3.06 33.54 4.70
C LEU A 31 3.68 34.21 3.46
N ILE A 32 4.34 33.41 2.66
CA ILE A 32 4.92 33.87 1.37
C ILE A 32 4.06 33.30 0.26
N LEU A 33 3.48 34.18 -0.55
CA LEU A 33 2.77 33.77 -1.75
C LEU A 33 3.79 33.32 -2.82
N THR A 34 3.66 32.08 -3.27
CA THR A 34 4.44 31.51 -4.36
C THR A 34 3.67 31.61 -5.69
N GLY A 35 4.07 30.83 -6.69
CA GLY A 35 3.36 30.80 -7.97
C GLY A 35 1.90 30.34 -7.84
N LYS A 36 1.01 30.89 -8.68
CA LYS A 36 -0.39 30.46 -8.70
C LYS A 36 -0.50 29.00 -9.11
N GLY A 37 -1.08 28.16 -8.27
CA GLY A 37 -1.31 26.74 -8.54
C GLY A 37 -0.10 25.83 -8.34
N GLU A 38 1.03 26.33 -7.85
CA GLU A 38 2.25 25.56 -7.62
C GLU A 38 2.04 24.30 -6.76
N TYR A 39 1.15 24.36 -5.78
CA TYR A 39 0.82 23.24 -4.88
C TYR A 39 -0.58 22.67 -5.10
N ARG A 40 -1.15 22.86 -6.30
CA ARG A 40 -2.53 22.42 -6.58
C ARG A 40 -2.66 20.90 -6.49
N ASP A 41 -1.69 20.15 -7.04
CA ASP A 41 -1.74 18.69 -7.03
C ASP A 41 -1.68 18.16 -5.59
N GLN A 42 -0.79 18.68 -4.75
CA GLN A 42 -0.73 18.33 -3.33
C GLN A 42 -2.05 18.64 -2.62
N TYR A 43 -2.64 19.80 -2.90
CA TYR A 43 -3.95 20.16 -2.34
C TYR A 43 -5.03 19.15 -2.74
N LEU A 44 -5.12 18.77 -4.01
CA LEU A 44 -6.09 17.80 -4.50
C LEU A 44 -5.91 16.41 -3.89
N ILE A 45 -4.65 15.97 -3.74
CA ILE A 45 -4.31 14.69 -3.11
C ILE A 45 -4.68 14.69 -1.61
N HIS A 46 -4.44 15.80 -0.92
CA HIS A 46 -4.81 15.94 0.49
C HIS A 46 -6.33 15.98 0.75
N GLN A 47 -7.15 16.18 -0.29
CA GLN A 47 -8.61 16.10 -0.19
C GLN A 47 -9.13 14.66 -0.32
N LEU A 48 -8.29 13.71 -0.68
CA LEU A 48 -8.69 12.32 -0.80
C LEU A 48 -8.99 11.75 0.60
N SER A 49 -10.16 11.18 0.75
CA SER A 49 -10.60 10.52 1.98
C SER A 49 -11.16 9.14 1.64
N ARG A 50 -11.11 8.25 2.61
CA ARG A 50 -11.67 6.91 2.51
C ARG A 50 -12.39 6.53 3.80
N THR A 51 -13.25 5.54 3.70
CA THR A 51 -13.84 4.86 4.85
C THR A 51 -13.24 3.46 5.01
N ASN A 52 -13.49 2.84 6.14
CA ASN A 52 -13.21 1.42 6.36
C ASN A 52 -14.50 0.60 6.47
N GLU A 53 -15.63 1.19 6.07
CA GLU A 53 -16.93 0.53 6.02
C GLU A 53 -17.06 -0.24 4.71
N ARG A 54 -17.26 -1.57 4.81
CA ARG A 54 -17.35 -2.45 3.62
C ARG A 54 -18.47 -2.03 2.66
N GLU A 55 -19.55 -1.51 3.19
CA GLU A 55 -20.76 -1.12 2.46
C GLU A 55 -20.54 0.05 1.50
N ASP A 56 -19.51 0.85 1.73
CA ASP A 56 -19.15 1.98 0.87
C ASP A 56 -18.44 1.54 -0.41
N TYR A 57 -18.14 0.25 -0.55
CA TYR A 57 -17.39 -0.31 -1.66
C TYR A 57 -18.24 -1.31 -2.47
N SER A 58 -18.08 -1.28 -3.79
CA SER A 58 -18.88 -2.04 -4.75
C SER A 58 -18.71 -3.56 -4.64
N SER A 59 -17.57 -4.04 -4.13
CA SER A 59 -17.28 -5.47 -3.96
C SER A 59 -16.18 -5.69 -2.90
N ASP A 60 -16.04 -6.94 -2.45
CA ASP A 60 -14.96 -7.34 -1.55
C ASP A 60 -13.59 -7.12 -2.18
N ALA A 61 -13.45 -7.34 -3.48
CA ALA A 61 -12.20 -7.11 -4.21
C ALA A 61 -11.81 -5.62 -4.23
N VAL A 62 -12.76 -4.71 -4.44
CA VAL A 62 -12.53 -3.26 -4.36
C VAL A 62 -12.19 -2.86 -2.92
N PHE A 63 -12.93 -3.35 -1.94
CA PHE A 63 -12.67 -3.08 -0.52
C PHE A 63 -11.30 -3.59 -0.11
N ALA A 64 -10.94 -4.82 -0.43
CA ALA A 64 -9.65 -5.44 -0.14
C ALA A 64 -8.49 -4.91 -1.01
N ASN A 65 -8.76 -4.02 -1.97
CA ASN A 65 -7.79 -3.63 -3.00
C ASN A 65 -7.13 -4.85 -3.67
N PHE A 66 -7.90 -5.93 -3.78
CA PHE A 66 -7.45 -7.23 -4.31
C PHE A 66 -7.65 -7.28 -5.82
N ARG A 67 -6.62 -7.67 -6.54
CA ARG A 67 -6.68 -7.86 -7.98
C ARG A 67 -5.54 -8.70 -8.52
N GLU A 68 -5.81 -9.34 -9.65
CA GLU A 68 -4.81 -9.95 -10.50
C GLU A 68 -4.03 -8.87 -11.28
N ILE A 69 -2.73 -9.08 -11.45
CA ILE A 69 -1.89 -8.30 -12.37
C ILE A 69 -1.73 -9.12 -13.65
N VAL A 70 -2.18 -8.56 -14.76
CA VAL A 70 -2.16 -9.23 -16.07
C VAL A 70 -1.37 -8.40 -17.08
N GLY A 71 -0.73 -9.07 -18.01
CA GLY A 71 -0.01 -8.46 -19.13
C GLY A 71 1.42 -8.96 -19.31
N GLY A 72 2.07 -8.55 -20.39
CA GLY A 72 3.43 -8.96 -20.71
C GLY A 72 3.58 -10.49 -20.75
N ASN A 73 4.55 -11.01 -20.02
CA ASN A 73 4.82 -12.46 -19.89
C ASN A 73 4.15 -13.09 -18.66
N LEU A 74 3.30 -12.36 -17.93
CA LEU A 74 2.50 -12.92 -16.85
C LEU A 74 1.37 -13.77 -17.40
N GLY A 75 1.33 -15.04 -16.99
CA GLY A 75 0.17 -15.89 -17.26
C GLY A 75 -1.03 -15.44 -16.42
N SER A 76 -2.24 -15.71 -16.90
CA SER A 76 -3.46 -15.48 -16.12
C SER A 76 -3.45 -16.29 -14.83
N GLY A 77 -3.92 -15.68 -13.75
CA GLY A 77 -3.93 -16.28 -12.41
C GLY A 77 -2.54 -16.41 -11.77
N ALA A 78 -1.52 -15.72 -12.26
CA ALA A 78 -0.16 -15.90 -11.78
C ALA A 78 0.21 -14.98 -10.61
N LEU A 79 -0.13 -13.69 -10.68
CA LEU A 79 0.29 -12.68 -9.73
C LEU A 79 -0.89 -11.81 -9.28
N PHE A 80 -1.02 -11.66 -7.97
CA PHE A 80 -2.05 -10.84 -7.33
C PHE A 80 -1.43 -9.84 -6.37
N ARG A 81 -2.18 -8.76 -6.09
CA ARG A 81 -1.86 -7.81 -5.02
C ARG A 81 -3.11 -7.44 -4.23
N SER A 82 -2.93 -7.05 -2.95
CA SER A 82 -4.05 -6.71 -2.07
C SER A 82 -3.62 -5.88 -0.85
N SER A 83 -4.60 -5.44 -0.06
CA SER A 83 -4.41 -5.09 1.36
C SER A 83 -3.99 -6.33 2.16
N SER A 84 -3.65 -6.13 3.43
CA SER A 84 -3.22 -7.25 4.28
C SER A 84 -4.33 -8.27 4.48
N PRO A 85 -4.06 -9.57 4.22
CA PRO A 85 -4.98 -10.65 4.58
C PRO A 85 -4.90 -11.05 6.05
N VAL A 86 -4.07 -10.40 6.87
CA VAL A 86 -3.85 -10.81 8.28
C VAL A 86 -3.94 -9.66 9.27
N ASN A 87 -3.46 -8.46 8.92
CA ASN A 87 -3.61 -7.26 9.74
C ASN A 87 -5.03 -6.69 9.57
N ASN A 88 -5.82 -6.73 10.64
CA ASN A 88 -7.23 -6.28 10.63
C ASN A 88 -7.41 -4.81 11.07
N GLU A 89 -6.35 -4.03 11.23
CA GLU A 89 -6.42 -2.62 11.66
C GLU A 89 -7.41 -1.77 10.85
N ILE A 90 -7.54 -2.04 9.57
CA ILE A 90 -8.46 -1.34 8.66
C ILE A 90 -9.69 -2.18 8.25
N GLY A 91 -9.99 -3.26 8.98
CA GLY A 91 -11.20 -4.07 8.81
C GLY A 91 -11.27 -4.90 7.52
N ARG A 92 -10.16 -5.12 6.81
CA ARG A 92 -10.15 -5.73 5.48
C ARG A 92 -9.63 -7.17 5.45
N ALA A 93 -8.99 -7.63 6.52
CA ALA A 93 -8.25 -8.88 6.54
C ALA A 93 -9.11 -10.09 6.16
N LYS A 94 -10.31 -10.21 6.74
CA LYS A 94 -11.26 -11.29 6.43
C LYS A 94 -11.60 -11.37 4.93
N TYR A 95 -11.96 -10.26 4.34
CA TYR A 95 -12.33 -10.19 2.91
C TYR A 95 -11.13 -10.50 2.01
N THR A 96 -9.95 -10.03 2.41
CA THR A 96 -8.71 -10.33 1.68
C THR A 96 -8.39 -11.81 1.77
N ASP A 97 -8.47 -12.43 2.96
CA ASP A 97 -8.20 -13.86 3.16
C ASP A 97 -9.14 -14.75 2.35
N GLU A 98 -10.45 -14.41 2.32
CA GLU A 98 -11.43 -15.12 1.51
C GLU A 98 -11.08 -15.06 0.01
N LEU A 99 -10.67 -13.90 -0.50
CA LEU A 99 -10.24 -13.74 -1.90
C LEU A 99 -8.93 -14.49 -2.19
N VAL A 100 -7.98 -14.49 -1.27
CA VAL A 100 -6.72 -15.25 -1.35
C VAL A 100 -7.01 -16.75 -1.47
N SER A 101 -7.95 -17.24 -0.66
CA SER A 101 -8.42 -18.64 -0.70
C SER A 101 -9.13 -18.98 -2.02
N LEU A 102 -10.07 -18.14 -2.45
CA LEU A 102 -10.83 -18.33 -3.69
C LEU A 102 -9.95 -18.39 -4.94
N ASN A 103 -8.85 -17.63 -4.95
CA ASN A 103 -7.89 -17.63 -6.05
C ASN A 103 -6.77 -18.65 -5.86
N SER A 104 -6.88 -19.54 -4.87
CA SER A 104 -5.93 -20.62 -4.61
C SER A 104 -4.47 -20.16 -4.55
N ILE A 105 -4.24 -18.99 -3.95
CA ILE A 105 -2.89 -18.44 -3.77
C ILE A 105 -2.04 -19.43 -2.98
N LYS A 106 -0.81 -19.69 -3.45
CA LYS A 106 0.10 -20.66 -2.84
C LYS A 106 1.30 -20.01 -2.15
N SER A 107 1.73 -18.83 -2.60
CA SER A 107 2.90 -18.15 -2.03
C SER A 107 2.63 -16.66 -1.82
N VAL A 108 3.01 -16.15 -0.65
CA VAL A 108 2.70 -14.78 -0.24
C VAL A 108 3.96 -14.04 0.14
N MET A 109 4.15 -12.86 -0.45
CA MET A 109 5.16 -11.89 -0.06
C MET A 109 4.50 -10.81 0.81
N ASN A 110 4.66 -10.92 2.13
CA ASN A 110 4.24 -9.91 3.10
C ASN A 110 5.35 -8.88 3.30
N LEU A 111 5.13 -7.69 2.77
CA LEU A 111 6.09 -6.59 2.81
C LEU A 111 6.04 -5.80 4.13
N ALA A 112 4.97 -5.94 4.90
CA ALA A 112 4.66 -5.05 6.02
C ALA A 112 5.13 -5.55 7.37
N ASP A 113 4.97 -6.84 7.63
CA ASP A 113 5.00 -7.38 8.96
C ASP A 113 6.23 -8.26 9.21
N SER A 114 6.68 -8.30 10.46
CA SER A 114 7.63 -9.31 10.95
C SER A 114 6.90 -10.62 11.25
N ARG A 115 7.65 -11.70 11.42
CA ARG A 115 7.10 -12.99 11.88
C ARG A 115 6.40 -12.86 13.24
N GLU A 116 7.03 -12.14 14.16
CA GLU A 116 6.49 -11.89 15.49
C GLU A 116 5.15 -11.14 15.42
N THR A 117 5.06 -10.14 14.56
CA THR A 117 3.84 -9.36 14.32
C THR A 117 2.71 -10.24 13.78
N ILE A 118 3.00 -11.07 12.76
CA ILE A 118 2.02 -12.02 12.19
C ILE A 118 1.53 -13.01 13.26
N GLU A 119 2.42 -13.58 14.05
CA GLU A 119 2.06 -14.51 15.12
C GLU A 119 1.28 -13.82 16.26
N GLY A 120 1.45 -12.50 16.41
CA GLY A 120 0.61 -11.65 17.26
C GLY A 120 -0.83 -11.62 16.77
N TYR A 121 -1.04 -11.30 15.50
CA TYR A 121 -2.37 -11.27 14.90
C TYR A 121 -3.14 -12.59 15.01
N PHE A 122 -2.46 -13.73 14.95
CA PHE A 122 -3.09 -15.05 15.14
C PHE A 122 -3.70 -15.26 16.54
N LYS A 123 -3.41 -14.40 17.49
CA LYS A 123 -3.88 -14.49 18.88
C LYS A 123 -4.96 -13.45 19.19
N GLU A 124 -5.28 -12.58 18.25
CA GLU A 124 -6.31 -11.56 18.43
C GLU A 124 -7.70 -12.20 18.43
N GLU A 125 -8.61 -11.64 19.23
CA GLU A 125 -9.97 -12.18 19.38
C GLU A 125 -10.79 -12.09 18.08
N ASP A 126 -10.51 -11.08 17.25
CA ASP A 126 -11.16 -10.83 15.97
C ASP A 126 -10.44 -11.45 14.78
N PHE A 127 -9.46 -12.32 15.04
CA PHE A 127 -8.72 -13.00 13.97
C PHE A 127 -9.65 -13.81 13.05
N ALA A 128 -9.64 -13.50 11.75
CA ALA A 128 -10.56 -14.08 10.77
C ALA A 128 -9.88 -14.46 9.44
N SER A 129 -8.61 -14.91 9.49
CA SER A 129 -7.78 -15.19 8.30
C SER A 129 -7.20 -16.60 8.33
N PRO A 130 -8.04 -17.65 8.35
CA PRO A 130 -7.59 -19.03 8.51
C PRO A 130 -6.77 -19.55 7.32
N TYR A 131 -7.05 -19.08 6.10
CA TYR A 131 -6.30 -19.52 4.92
C TYR A 131 -4.87 -18.97 4.93
N TYR A 132 -4.71 -17.68 5.20
CA TYR A 132 -3.38 -17.07 5.36
C TYR A 132 -2.56 -17.74 6.46
N LYS A 133 -3.21 -18.04 7.60
CA LYS A 133 -2.54 -18.78 8.70
C LYS A 133 -2.05 -20.14 8.23
N SER A 134 -2.86 -20.88 7.47
CA SER A 134 -2.45 -22.15 6.88
C SER A 134 -1.23 -22.01 5.96
N LEU A 135 -1.22 -20.99 5.08
CA LEU A 135 -0.06 -20.70 4.23
C LEU A 135 1.19 -20.38 5.06
N TYR A 136 1.04 -19.59 6.11
CA TYR A 136 2.14 -19.23 6.98
C TYR A 136 2.74 -20.46 7.71
N GLU A 137 1.88 -21.29 8.29
CA GLU A 137 2.29 -22.51 8.99
C GLU A 137 2.98 -23.52 8.06
N ASN A 138 2.65 -23.52 6.79
CA ASN A 138 3.26 -24.34 5.74
C ASN A 138 4.53 -23.72 5.10
N GLY A 139 4.99 -22.56 5.59
CA GLY A 139 6.19 -21.90 5.07
C GLY A 139 6.00 -21.22 3.71
N GLN A 140 4.75 -20.98 3.31
CA GLN A 140 4.36 -20.37 2.04
C GLN A 140 4.21 -18.84 2.13
N VAL A 141 4.57 -18.25 3.27
CA VAL A 141 4.58 -16.80 3.50
C VAL A 141 5.98 -16.36 3.89
N ILE A 142 6.51 -15.35 3.18
CA ILE A 142 7.71 -14.63 3.62
C ILE A 142 7.30 -13.31 4.28
N ALA A 143 7.81 -13.07 5.48
CA ALA A 143 7.59 -11.86 6.29
C ALA A 143 8.83 -10.96 6.20
N LEU A 144 8.72 -9.80 5.56
CA LEU A 144 9.87 -8.98 5.20
C LEU A 144 10.03 -7.72 6.09
N ASN A 145 8.99 -7.32 6.80
CA ASN A 145 9.02 -6.15 7.70
C ASN A 145 9.68 -4.90 7.10
N MET A 146 9.34 -4.58 5.86
CA MET A 146 9.97 -3.51 5.11
C MET A 146 9.39 -2.15 5.50
N GLY A 147 10.26 -1.15 5.64
CA GLY A 147 9.85 0.25 5.75
C GLY A 147 9.23 0.78 4.44
N VAL A 148 8.87 2.06 4.45
CA VAL A 148 8.24 2.71 3.27
C VAL A 148 9.24 3.48 2.39
N SER A 149 10.51 3.50 2.74
CA SER A 149 11.54 4.23 1.99
C SER A 149 12.21 3.31 0.96
N PHE A 150 11.79 3.38 -0.29
CA PHE A 150 12.26 2.54 -1.40
C PHE A 150 13.77 2.68 -1.71
N LYS A 151 14.41 3.74 -1.23
CA LYS A 151 15.83 4.01 -1.49
C LYS A 151 16.77 3.42 -0.45
N THR A 152 16.26 2.89 0.66
CA THR A 152 17.10 2.32 1.71
C THR A 152 17.64 0.94 1.33
N ARG A 153 18.80 0.59 1.92
CA ARG A 153 19.39 -0.74 1.74
C ARG A 153 18.51 -1.85 2.30
N GLU A 154 17.82 -1.57 3.42
CA GLU A 154 16.89 -2.51 4.04
C GLU A 154 15.75 -2.86 3.09
N PHE A 155 15.17 -1.85 2.41
CA PHE A 155 14.13 -2.09 1.42
C PHE A 155 14.65 -2.91 0.23
N GLN A 156 15.82 -2.56 -0.31
CA GLN A 156 16.43 -3.28 -1.42
C GLN A 156 16.76 -4.72 -1.07
N ASN A 157 17.31 -4.98 0.12
CA ASN A 157 17.59 -6.33 0.60
C ASN A 157 16.29 -7.15 0.77
N GLY A 158 15.25 -6.55 1.35
CA GLY A 158 13.94 -7.17 1.47
C GLY A 158 13.35 -7.57 0.10
N LEU A 159 13.49 -6.71 -0.92
CA LEU A 159 13.08 -7.07 -2.28
C LEU A 159 13.86 -8.29 -2.81
N VAL A 160 15.17 -8.32 -2.65
CA VAL A 160 16.00 -9.46 -3.09
C VAL A 160 15.57 -10.75 -2.38
N GLU A 161 15.31 -10.68 -1.07
CA GLU A 161 14.84 -11.81 -0.28
C GLU A 161 13.46 -12.29 -0.75
N GLY A 162 12.51 -11.37 -0.92
CA GLY A 162 11.16 -11.67 -1.40
C GLY A 162 11.14 -12.25 -2.81
N LEU A 163 11.88 -11.67 -3.75
CA LEU A 163 12.00 -12.20 -5.12
C LEU A 163 12.67 -13.56 -5.14
N THR A 164 13.67 -13.79 -4.31
CA THR A 164 14.32 -15.09 -4.14
C THR A 164 13.33 -16.12 -3.60
N PHE A 165 12.46 -15.73 -2.65
CA PHE A 165 11.42 -16.62 -2.15
C PHE A 165 10.42 -16.98 -3.25
N LEU A 166 9.89 -16.00 -4.00
CA LEU A 166 8.95 -16.29 -5.09
C LEU A 166 9.57 -17.22 -6.16
N SER A 167 10.85 -17.05 -6.48
CA SER A 167 11.54 -17.87 -7.47
C SER A 167 11.71 -19.34 -7.06
N LYS A 168 11.57 -19.66 -5.77
CA LYS A 168 11.73 -21.01 -5.21
C LYS A 168 10.41 -21.67 -4.86
N ASN A 169 9.31 -20.95 -4.90
CA ASN A 169 8.00 -21.42 -4.51
C ASN A 169 7.03 -21.35 -5.69
N GLU A 170 5.98 -22.13 -5.62
CA GLU A 170 4.96 -22.17 -6.67
C GLU A 170 3.93 -21.04 -6.51
N GLY A 171 3.45 -20.52 -7.65
CA GLY A 171 2.27 -19.63 -7.70
C GLY A 171 0.93 -20.40 -7.71
N PRO A 172 -0.18 -19.69 -7.67
CA PRO A 172 -0.31 -18.22 -7.75
C PRO A 172 0.34 -17.46 -6.59
N TYR A 173 0.84 -16.26 -6.89
CA TYR A 173 1.56 -15.42 -5.94
C TYR A 173 0.72 -14.23 -5.48
N LEU A 174 0.85 -13.86 -4.21
CA LEU A 174 0.31 -12.63 -3.67
C LEU A 174 1.43 -11.72 -3.16
N VAL A 175 1.37 -10.44 -3.51
CA VAL A 175 2.18 -9.38 -2.92
C VAL A 175 1.26 -8.44 -2.14
N HIS A 176 1.52 -8.26 -0.84
CA HIS A 176 0.73 -7.35 -0.02
C HIS A 176 1.56 -6.51 0.96
N CYS A 177 0.96 -5.44 1.43
CA CYS A 177 1.36 -4.68 2.61
C CYS A 177 0.10 -4.33 3.41
N ASN A 178 0.04 -3.30 4.23
CA ASN A 178 -1.18 -2.99 4.97
C ASN A 178 -2.34 -2.62 4.04
N GLU A 179 -2.15 -1.64 3.17
CA GLU A 179 -3.18 -1.17 2.22
C GLU A 179 -3.07 -1.82 0.82
N GLY A 180 -1.98 -2.50 0.52
CA GLY A 180 -1.73 -2.96 -0.85
C GLY A 180 -1.43 -1.83 -1.84
N LYS A 181 -1.17 -0.61 -1.38
CA LYS A 181 -1.02 0.59 -2.18
C LYS A 181 0.45 0.94 -2.43
N ASP A 182 1.19 1.31 -1.39
CA ASP A 182 2.54 1.89 -1.57
C ASP A 182 3.61 0.81 -1.76
N ARG A 183 3.98 0.05 -0.70
CA ARG A 183 5.01 -1.02 -0.79
C ARG A 183 4.62 -2.10 -1.80
N ALA A 184 3.38 -2.58 -1.73
CA ALA A 184 2.87 -3.55 -2.70
C ALA A 184 2.78 -2.95 -4.11
N GLY A 185 2.42 -1.66 -4.23
CA GLY A 185 2.40 -0.95 -5.51
C GLY A 185 3.77 -0.91 -6.16
N PHE A 186 4.78 -0.48 -5.44
CA PHE A 186 6.16 -0.45 -5.93
C PHE A 186 6.67 -1.84 -6.33
N THR A 187 6.49 -2.83 -5.46
CA THR A 187 6.96 -4.20 -5.71
C THR A 187 6.24 -4.82 -6.90
N SER A 188 4.92 -4.62 -7.03
CA SER A 188 4.13 -5.09 -8.16
C SER A 188 4.53 -4.39 -9.46
N ALA A 189 4.80 -3.08 -9.42
CA ALA A 189 5.29 -2.35 -10.59
C ALA A 189 6.65 -2.88 -11.06
N LEU A 190 7.56 -3.18 -10.13
CA LEU A 190 8.84 -3.79 -10.45
C LEU A 190 8.67 -5.17 -11.09
N LEU A 191 7.85 -6.05 -10.51
CA LEU A 191 7.54 -7.37 -11.07
C LEU A 191 6.92 -7.25 -12.46
N SER A 192 5.96 -6.34 -12.63
CA SER A 192 5.31 -6.07 -13.92
C SER A 192 6.32 -5.62 -14.98
N ALA A 193 7.23 -4.71 -14.62
CA ALA A 193 8.28 -4.25 -15.53
C ALA A 193 9.24 -5.39 -15.93
N LEU A 194 9.64 -6.24 -14.97
CA LEU A 194 10.46 -7.44 -15.25
C LEU A 194 9.75 -8.44 -16.17
N MET A 195 8.43 -8.50 -16.10
CA MET A 195 7.60 -9.36 -16.95
C MET A 195 7.22 -8.71 -18.28
N GLY A 196 7.70 -7.50 -18.55
CA GLY A 196 7.55 -6.83 -19.85
C GLY A 196 6.25 -6.04 -20.03
N LEU A 197 5.54 -5.69 -18.95
CA LEU A 197 4.41 -4.78 -19.03
C LEU A 197 4.90 -3.38 -19.44
N THR A 198 4.09 -2.67 -20.19
CA THR A 198 4.33 -1.27 -20.56
C THR A 198 4.14 -0.33 -19.38
N TYR A 199 4.71 0.86 -19.47
CA TYR A 199 4.50 1.91 -18.47
C TYR A 199 3.01 2.22 -18.24
N ASP A 200 2.21 2.29 -19.30
CA ASP A 200 0.78 2.59 -19.18
C ASP A 200 0.00 1.49 -18.46
N GLU A 201 0.34 0.22 -18.67
CA GLU A 201 -0.26 -0.91 -17.95
C GLU A 201 0.12 -0.86 -16.46
N ILE A 202 1.38 -0.61 -16.15
CA ILE A 202 1.87 -0.49 -14.76
C ILE A 202 1.23 0.71 -14.07
N ALA A 203 1.18 1.87 -14.74
CA ALA A 203 0.56 3.07 -14.20
C ALA A 203 -0.95 2.87 -13.98
N SER A 204 -1.63 2.17 -14.90
CA SER A 204 -3.06 1.85 -14.76
C SER A 204 -3.31 0.96 -13.54
N ASP A 205 -2.52 -0.10 -13.35
CA ASP A 205 -2.63 -0.94 -12.14
C ASP A 205 -2.38 -0.11 -10.86
N TYR A 206 -1.34 0.72 -10.86
CA TYR A 206 -1.03 1.55 -9.70
C TYR A 206 -2.21 2.48 -9.34
N MET A 207 -2.79 3.14 -10.33
CA MET A 207 -3.94 4.05 -10.17
C MET A 207 -5.20 3.34 -9.67
N THR A 208 -5.39 2.06 -9.99
CA THR A 208 -6.51 1.26 -9.47
C THR A 208 -6.59 1.26 -7.94
N SER A 209 -5.46 1.37 -7.22
CA SER A 209 -5.49 1.51 -5.76
C SER A 209 -6.15 2.81 -5.30
N TYR A 210 -6.01 3.88 -6.05
CA TYR A 210 -6.64 5.16 -5.75
C TYR A 210 -8.13 5.15 -6.14
N GLU A 211 -8.48 4.50 -7.23
CA GLU A 211 -9.87 4.25 -7.60
C GLU A 211 -10.58 3.43 -6.53
N ASN A 212 -9.94 2.35 -6.07
CA ASN A 212 -10.50 1.47 -5.04
C ASN A 212 -10.64 2.15 -3.68
N TYR A 213 -9.62 2.86 -3.21
CA TYR A 213 -9.61 3.44 -1.86
C TYR A 213 -10.33 4.77 -1.75
N TYR A 214 -10.24 5.61 -2.77
CA TYR A 214 -10.65 7.01 -2.70
C TYR A 214 -11.72 7.36 -3.73
N HIS A 215 -12.20 6.36 -4.49
CA HIS A 215 -13.20 6.53 -5.54
C HIS A 215 -12.83 7.63 -6.56
N VAL A 216 -11.53 7.76 -6.83
CA VAL A 216 -11.01 8.75 -7.77
C VAL A 216 -11.35 8.30 -9.19
N GLU A 217 -12.13 9.08 -9.89
CA GLU A 217 -12.56 8.75 -11.25
C GLU A 217 -11.53 9.19 -12.28
N LYS A 218 -11.25 8.31 -13.26
CA LYS A 218 -10.36 8.59 -14.38
C LYS A 218 -10.81 9.82 -15.16
N GLY A 219 -9.88 10.73 -15.44
CA GLY A 219 -10.15 11.98 -16.14
C GLY A 219 -10.53 13.15 -15.24
N THR A 220 -10.63 12.96 -13.92
CA THR A 220 -10.79 14.07 -12.96
C THR A 220 -9.45 14.74 -12.67
N GLU A 221 -9.50 15.99 -12.19
CA GLU A 221 -8.29 16.71 -11.76
C GLU A 221 -7.54 15.96 -10.65
N GLN A 222 -8.26 15.33 -9.73
CA GLN A 222 -7.66 14.53 -8.66
C GLN A 222 -6.92 13.31 -9.20
N TYR A 223 -7.51 12.59 -10.16
CA TYR A 223 -6.86 11.46 -10.82
C TYR A 223 -5.54 11.88 -11.48
N GLU A 224 -5.58 12.98 -12.25
CA GLU A 224 -4.40 13.49 -12.93
C GLU A 224 -3.35 14.02 -11.95
N ALA A 225 -3.76 14.63 -10.84
CA ALA A 225 -2.84 15.07 -9.78
C ALA A 225 -2.12 13.88 -9.13
N VAL A 226 -2.85 12.83 -8.79
CA VAL A 226 -2.26 11.58 -8.25
C VAL A 226 -1.29 10.96 -9.25
N LYS A 227 -1.70 10.85 -10.53
CA LYS A 227 -0.88 10.24 -11.59
C LYS A 227 0.44 11.00 -11.83
N ARG A 228 0.44 12.34 -11.68
CA ARG A 228 1.68 13.14 -11.80
C ARG A 228 2.59 13.06 -10.59
N SER A 229 2.06 12.74 -9.42
CA SER A 229 2.80 12.76 -8.15
C SER A 229 3.43 11.42 -7.78
N ASN A 230 3.05 10.36 -8.47
CA ASN A 230 3.53 8.99 -8.29
C ASN A 230 4.25 8.49 -9.53
#